data_be6f4469513a653f25f7c126d2510cec
#
_entry.id   be6f4469513a653f25f7c126d2510cec
#
_cell.length_a   1.000
_cell.length_b   1.000
_cell.length_c   1.000
_cell.angle_alpha   90.00
_cell.angle_beta   90.00
_cell.angle_gamma   90.00
#
_symmetry.space_group_name_H-M   'P 1'
#
loop_
_entity.id
_entity.type
_entity.pdbx_description
1 polymer ?
#
loop_
_entity_poly.entity_id
_entity_poly.type
_entity_poly.pdbx_seq_one_letter_code
_entity_poly.pdbx_strand_id
1 'polypeptide(L)'
;MDDAGDYRYTRRRRAITVAVSVVATVALCVGYAVADMCDVAPGVLTLRHVEHSTVAAAGRSIEAADVIADIDASKTIDPAAARALTDAFRASAAGFGGEFSIAIADASGNVAAENNIDVPRTPASTMKTLTAYAAAIELDMGKTLDTQTYLEQSQDGTARLVLKGNGDMLLGAGASDANHINGRAGLGTLAGRTAQALRQRGITSVTLAYDDTLFGNDRWPQGIAELDTDHLYYAPTASMAVDGGRNWNGTGPANPDVFSAYPALSMQPARDAALVFQQRLAEQGITVQGFVSQGTVAGASHPLASVRSASLNEIMAFTMRHSDNSLAEEFGRLLALQVGADNSPAGAVQAVKSVLERKGITTTGLDMRNCSGLTEDSKLTARTLLEVQLRNLAAGSGAAAAEGMSVMGFVGTAESRLNDADEAGLIRVKTGSLGDVTSMTGNVSRLNGGA
;
A
#
# COMPACT_ATOMS: atom_id res chain seq x y z
N MET A 1 -88.32 -39.17 13.90
CA MET A 1 -87.32 -39.79 12.98
C MET A 1 -86.62 -38.72 12.13
N ASP A 2 -85.98 -37.72 12.74
CA ASP A 2 -85.36 -36.61 11.96
C ASP A 2 -83.90 -36.23 12.42
N ASP A 3 -83.28 -37.05 13.29
CA ASP A 3 -81.97 -36.67 13.85
C ASP A 3 -80.76 -37.25 13.03
N ALA A 4 -80.99 -38.15 12.11
CA ALA A 4 -79.95 -38.82 11.32
C ALA A 4 -79.57 -38.01 10.04
N GLY A 5 -80.47 -37.14 9.56
CA GLY A 5 -80.26 -36.29 8.37
C GLY A 5 -79.34 -35.10 8.64
N ASP A 6 -79.55 -34.51 9.79
CA ASP A 6 -78.78 -33.27 10.18
C ASP A 6 -77.36 -33.59 10.53
N TYR A 7 -77.07 -34.77 11.07
CA TYR A 7 -75.72 -35.23 11.40
C TYR A 7 -74.87 -35.55 10.16
N ARG A 8 -75.51 -36.06 9.09
CA ARG A 8 -74.79 -36.29 7.79
C ARG A 8 -74.50 -35.01 7.03
N TYR A 9 -75.40 -34.03 7.12
CA TYR A 9 -75.25 -32.73 6.46
C TYR A 9 -74.19 -31.91 7.12
N THR A 10 -74.12 -31.86 8.44
CA THR A 10 -73.04 -31.16 9.19
C THR A 10 -71.69 -31.84 9.03
N ARG A 11 -71.62 -33.17 8.99
CA ARG A 11 -70.37 -33.93 8.74
C ARG A 11 -69.82 -33.68 7.33
N ARG A 12 -70.72 -33.62 6.32
CA ARG A 12 -70.35 -33.34 4.94
C ARG A 12 -69.86 -31.88 4.76
N ARG A 13 -70.52 -30.93 5.40
CA ARG A 13 -70.11 -29.55 5.42
C ARG A 13 -68.71 -29.40 6.08
N ARG A 14 -68.48 -30.01 7.23
CA ARG A 14 -67.20 -30.03 7.90
C ARG A 14 -66.11 -30.65 7.01
N ALA A 15 -66.40 -31.77 6.37
CA ALA A 15 -65.46 -32.41 5.46
C ALA A 15 -65.13 -31.52 4.24
N ILE A 16 -66.08 -30.83 3.66
CA ILE A 16 -65.91 -29.89 2.56
C ILE A 16 -65.12 -28.68 3.04
N THR A 17 -65.39 -28.10 4.21
CA THR A 17 -64.68 -26.99 4.77
C THR A 17 -63.17 -27.34 5.01
N VAL A 18 -62.95 -28.52 5.62
CA VAL A 18 -61.59 -29.01 5.84
C VAL A 18 -60.83 -29.21 4.51
N ALA A 19 -61.51 -29.88 3.53
CA ALA A 19 -60.90 -30.07 2.21
C ALA A 19 -60.56 -28.74 1.50
N VAL A 20 -61.51 -27.79 1.54
CA VAL A 20 -61.24 -26.43 0.96
C VAL A 20 -60.13 -25.68 1.70
N SER A 21 -60.11 -25.78 3.04
CA SER A 21 -59.02 -25.15 3.82
C SER A 21 -57.68 -25.79 3.52
N VAL A 22 -57.59 -27.10 3.40
CA VAL A 22 -56.35 -27.80 3.04
C VAL A 22 -55.87 -27.38 1.64
N VAL A 23 -56.79 -27.37 0.65
CA VAL A 23 -56.45 -26.94 -0.71
C VAL A 23 -56.03 -25.48 -0.74
N ALA A 24 -56.69 -24.59 -0.01
CA ALA A 24 -56.33 -23.18 0.07
C ALA A 24 -54.95 -23.00 0.74
N THR A 25 -54.69 -23.75 1.82
CA THR A 25 -53.37 -23.69 2.49
C THR A 25 -52.26 -24.19 1.58
N VAL A 26 -52.48 -25.31 0.90
CA VAL A 26 -51.47 -25.83 -0.06
C VAL A 26 -51.23 -24.84 -1.20
N ALA A 27 -52.30 -24.24 -1.73
CA ALA A 27 -52.18 -23.23 -2.80
C ALA A 27 -51.41 -21.99 -2.32
N LEU A 28 -51.63 -21.53 -1.07
CA LEU A 28 -50.90 -20.44 -0.47
C LEU A 28 -49.41 -20.78 -0.26
N CYS A 29 -49.11 -21.97 0.26
CA CYS A 29 -47.74 -22.43 0.45
C CYS A 29 -46.99 -22.55 -0.88
N VAL A 30 -47.65 -23.15 -1.90
CA VAL A 30 -47.03 -23.23 -3.25
C VAL A 30 -46.89 -21.86 -3.87
N GLY A 31 -47.86 -20.97 -3.75
CA GLY A 31 -47.81 -19.60 -4.24
C GLY A 31 -46.70 -18.80 -3.57
N TYR A 32 -46.53 -18.98 -2.25
CA TYR A 32 -45.45 -18.36 -1.51
C TYR A 32 -44.06 -18.90 -1.94
N ALA A 33 -43.93 -20.22 -2.06
CA ALA A 33 -42.71 -20.85 -2.52
C ALA A 33 -42.30 -20.37 -3.93
N VAL A 34 -43.28 -20.25 -4.84
CA VAL A 34 -43.05 -19.71 -6.19
C VAL A 34 -42.66 -18.23 -6.13
N ALA A 35 -43.30 -17.43 -5.28
CA ALA A 35 -42.96 -16.03 -5.09
C ALA A 35 -41.55 -15.85 -4.49
N ASP A 36 -41.15 -16.71 -3.55
CA ASP A 36 -39.82 -16.78 -2.99
C ASP A 36 -38.78 -17.20 -4.06
N MET A 37 -39.06 -18.23 -4.85
CA MET A 37 -38.23 -18.67 -5.96
C MET A 37 -38.04 -17.58 -7.04
N CYS A 38 -39.04 -16.72 -7.22
CA CYS A 38 -39.01 -15.59 -8.16
C CYS A 38 -38.51 -14.29 -7.54
N ASP A 39 -38.08 -14.30 -6.27
CA ASP A 39 -37.59 -13.13 -5.52
C ASP A 39 -38.65 -12.00 -5.38
N VAL A 40 -39.92 -12.38 -5.34
CA VAL A 40 -41.06 -11.45 -5.14
C VAL A 40 -41.50 -11.43 -3.67
N ALA A 41 -41.16 -12.48 -2.91
CA ALA A 41 -41.42 -12.60 -1.47
C ALA A 41 -40.13 -12.98 -0.75
N PRO A 42 -39.90 -12.49 0.51
CA PRO A 42 -38.66 -12.82 1.26
C PRO A 42 -38.69 -14.33 1.64
N GLY A 43 -37.58 -15.05 1.34
CA GLY A 43 -37.41 -16.45 1.68
C GLY A 43 -36.01 -16.99 1.35
N VAL A 44 -35.86 -18.31 1.33
CA VAL A 44 -34.57 -19.00 1.15
C VAL A 44 -34.49 -19.83 -0.14
N LEU A 45 -35.52 -19.79 -0.99
CA LEU A 45 -35.62 -20.61 -2.21
C LEU A 45 -35.39 -19.82 -3.49
N THR A 46 -34.71 -18.69 -3.41
CA THR A 46 -34.44 -17.81 -4.56
C THR A 46 -33.70 -18.57 -5.66
N LEU A 47 -34.39 -18.84 -6.76
CA LEU A 47 -33.80 -19.33 -8.01
C LEU A 47 -33.44 -18.20 -8.98
N ARG A 48 -33.35 -16.99 -8.48
CA ARG A 48 -32.90 -15.86 -9.29
C ARG A 48 -31.53 -16.22 -9.84
N HIS A 49 -31.46 -16.32 -11.13
CA HIS A 49 -30.17 -16.33 -11.82
C HIS A 49 -29.45 -15.05 -11.38
N VAL A 50 -28.49 -15.17 -10.46
CA VAL A 50 -27.53 -14.09 -10.21
C VAL A 50 -26.93 -13.87 -11.57
N GLU A 51 -27.32 -12.81 -12.26
CA GLU A 51 -26.55 -12.31 -13.37
C GLU A 51 -25.14 -12.18 -12.78
N HIS A 52 -24.30 -13.14 -13.15
CA HIS A 52 -22.89 -12.90 -12.98
C HIS A 52 -22.71 -11.56 -13.67
N SER A 53 -22.47 -10.51 -12.86
CA SER A 53 -21.97 -9.27 -13.42
C SER A 53 -20.81 -9.75 -14.28
N THR A 54 -21.00 -9.80 -15.58
CA THR A 54 -19.91 -9.94 -16.50
C THR A 54 -19.04 -8.79 -16.09
N VAL A 55 -17.98 -9.08 -15.29
CA VAL A 55 -16.84 -8.19 -15.21
C VAL A 55 -16.61 -7.88 -16.68
N ALA A 56 -16.86 -6.64 -17.08
CA ALA A 56 -16.70 -6.20 -18.45
C ALA A 56 -15.34 -6.79 -18.83
N ALA A 57 -15.32 -7.66 -19.83
CA ALA A 57 -14.10 -8.35 -20.24
C ALA A 57 -13.08 -7.26 -20.27
N ALA A 58 -12.00 -7.41 -19.48
CA ALA A 58 -11.01 -6.36 -19.27
C ALA A 58 -10.85 -5.69 -20.60
N GLY A 59 -11.29 -4.43 -20.68
CA GLY A 59 -11.51 -3.81 -22.00
C GLY A 59 -10.23 -4.11 -22.75
N ARG A 60 -10.29 -4.65 -23.95
CA ARG A 60 -9.08 -4.77 -24.76
C ARG A 60 -8.35 -3.48 -24.50
N SER A 61 -7.15 -3.56 -23.92
CA SER A 61 -6.28 -2.41 -23.92
C SER A 61 -6.24 -2.02 -25.39
N ILE A 62 -6.97 -0.97 -25.75
CA ILE A 62 -6.72 -0.30 -27.01
C ILE A 62 -5.27 0.08 -26.78
N GLU A 63 -4.35 -0.49 -27.57
CA GLU A 63 -3.06 0.14 -27.74
C GLU A 63 -3.42 1.57 -28.14
N ALA A 64 -3.44 2.44 -27.14
CA ALA A 64 -3.52 3.86 -27.38
C ALA A 64 -2.29 4.11 -28.24
N ALA A 65 -2.47 4.61 -29.44
CA ALA A 65 -1.37 5.13 -30.25
C ALA A 65 -0.57 6.00 -29.29
N ASP A 66 0.72 5.68 -29.13
CA ASP A 66 1.60 6.28 -28.13
C ASP A 66 1.37 7.79 -28.08
N VAL A 67 0.69 8.27 -27.04
CA VAL A 67 0.44 9.70 -26.83
C VAL A 67 1.77 10.40 -26.51
N ILE A 68 2.76 9.62 -26.08
CA ILE A 68 4.13 10.05 -25.80
C ILE A 68 5.03 9.14 -26.62
N ALA A 69 5.84 9.73 -27.51
CA ALA A 69 6.83 8.98 -28.25
C ALA A 69 7.79 8.27 -27.26
N ASP A 70 8.18 7.05 -27.60
CA ASP A 70 9.23 6.33 -26.89
C ASP A 70 10.49 7.18 -26.75
N ILE A 71 11.24 6.98 -25.68
CA ILE A 71 12.55 7.64 -25.49
C ILE A 71 13.43 7.26 -26.66
N ASP A 72 13.87 8.28 -27.41
CA ASP A 72 14.82 8.07 -28.52
C ASP A 72 16.23 7.85 -27.95
N ALA A 73 16.56 6.58 -27.72
CA ALA A 73 17.87 6.18 -27.20
C ALA A 73 19.04 6.52 -28.16
N SER A 74 18.77 6.88 -29.43
CA SER A 74 19.82 7.33 -30.36
C SER A 74 20.29 8.76 -30.09
N LYS A 75 19.57 9.52 -29.27
CA LYS A 75 19.90 10.91 -28.91
C LYS A 75 21.02 10.93 -27.87
N THR A 76 22.22 11.07 -28.32
CA THR A 76 23.40 11.22 -27.43
C THR A 76 23.44 12.57 -26.73
N ILE A 77 24.13 12.64 -25.61
CA ILE A 77 24.45 13.89 -24.91
C ILE A 77 25.76 14.42 -25.47
N ASP A 78 25.84 15.75 -25.71
CA ASP A 78 27.10 16.38 -26.05
C ASP A 78 28.09 16.29 -24.86
N PRO A 79 29.21 15.57 -25.02
CA PRO A 79 30.18 15.43 -23.93
C PRO A 79 30.80 16.74 -23.48
N ALA A 80 30.86 17.77 -24.36
CA ALA A 80 31.40 19.08 -23.96
C ALA A 80 30.40 19.81 -23.05
N ALA A 81 29.12 19.78 -23.37
CA ALA A 81 28.08 20.34 -22.50
C ALA A 81 27.98 19.60 -21.15
N ALA A 82 28.06 18.26 -21.16
CA ALA A 82 28.05 17.47 -19.93
C ALA A 82 29.27 17.76 -19.03
N ARG A 83 30.47 17.92 -19.62
CA ARG A 83 31.68 18.33 -18.89
C ARG A 83 31.55 19.74 -18.32
N ALA A 84 31.03 20.70 -19.10
CA ALA A 84 30.81 22.06 -18.63
C ALA A 84 29.88 22.10 -17.40
N LEU A 85 28.83 21.30 -17.40
CA LEU A 85 27.93 21.14 -16.26
C LEU A 85 28.65 20.52 -15.04
N THR A 86 29.48 19.50 -15.26
CA THR A 86 30.29 18.88 -14.18
C THR A 86 31.29 19.85 -13.58
N ASP A 87 31.91 20.71 -14.41
CA ASP A 87 32.86 21.72 -13.96
C ASP A 87 32.17 22.87 -13.20
N ALA A 88 31.00 23.30 -13.66
CA ALA A 88 30.17 24.26 -12.93
C ALA A 88 29.74 23.71 -11.55
N PHE A 89 29.35 22.43 -11.49
CA PHE A 89 29.04 21.77 -10.23
C PHE A 89 30.27 21.70 -9.31
N ARG A 90 31.44 21.36 -9.85
CA ARG A 90 32.70 21.34 -9.09
C ARG A 90 33.04 22.72 -8.51
N ALA A 91 32.84 23.78 -9.28
CA ALA A 91 33.06 25.14 -8.81
C ALA A 91 32.13 25.51 -7.66
N SER A 92 30.85 25.11 -7.76
CA SER A 92 29.85 25.27 -6.68
C SER A 92 30.20 24.43 -5.45
N ALA A 93 30.59 23.17 -5.64
CA ALA A 93 30.91 22.22 -4.56
C ALA A 93 32.18 22.61 -3.78
N ALA A 94 33.07 23.41 -4.35
CA ALA A 94 34.27 23.90 -3.66
C ALA A 94 33.94 24.66 -2.37
N GLY A 95 32.80 25.33 -2.30
CA GLY A 95 32.32 26.00 -1.08
C GLY A 95 31.88 25.05 0.04
N PHE A 96 31.72 23.74 -0.25
CA PHE A 96 31.22 22.69 0.66
C PHE A 96 32.28 21.59 0.90
N GLY A 97 33.56 21.88 0.77
CA GLY A 97 34.62 20.91 0.97
C GLY A 97 35.09 20.17 -0.30
N GLY A 98 34.41 20.37 -1.44
CA GLY A 98 34.91 19.95 -2.76
C GLY A 98 34.75 18.45 -3.10
N GLU A 99 34.32 17.62 -2.17
CA GLU A 99 34.17 16.18 -2.42
C GLU A 99 32.78 15.81 -2.96
N PHE A 100 32.71 15.34 -4.22
CA PHE A 100 31.46 14.91 -4.84
C PHE A 100 31.66 13.77 -5.83
N SER A 101 30.60 13.04 -6.11
CA SER A 101 30.48 12.09 -7.22
C SER A 101 29.34 12.55 -8.14
N ILE A 102 29.55 12.47 -9.45
CA ILE A 102 28.52 12.75 -10.46
C ILE A 102 28.69 11.79 -11.63
N ALA A 103 27.58 11.40 -12.24
CA ALA A 103 27.54 10.67 -13.49
C ALA A 103 26.39 11.19 -14.35
N ILE A 104 26.65 11.45 -15.62
CA ILE A 104 25.68 11.88 -16.62
C ILE A 104 25.81 10.94 -17.81
N ALA A 105 24.71 10.26 -18.17
CA ALA A 105 24.66 9.37 -19.31
C ALA A 105 23.39 9.60 -20.12
N ASP A 106 23.46 9.25 -21.42
CA ASP A 106 22.27 9.17 -22.27
C ASP A 106 21.46 7.89 -22.00
N ALA A 107 20.26 7.80 -22.60
CA ALA A 107 19.37 6.65 -22.41
C ALA A 107 19.95 5.31 -22.92
N SER A 108 21.01 5.33 -23.75
CA SER A 108 21.75 4.13 -24.15
C SER A 108 22.79 3.68 -23.12
N GLY A 109 23.01 4.47 -22.07
CA GLY A 109 24.02 4.21 -21.03
C GLY A 109 25.43 4.72 -21.39
N ASN A 110 25.59 5.52 -22.45
CA ASN A 110 26.87 6.14 -22.75
C ASN A 110 27.12 7.28 -21.77
N VAL A 111 28.15 7.13 -20.95
CA VAL A 111 28.56 8.15 -19.97
C VAL A 111 29.17 9.34 -20.70
N ALA A 112 28.50 10.50 -20.66
CA ALA A 112 28.93 11.73 -21.30
C ALA A 112 29.91 12.54 -20.41
N ALA A 113 29.72 12.49 -19.08
CA ALA A 113 30.63 13.07 -18.09
C ALA A 113 30.52 12.34 -16.76
N GLU A 114 31.63 12.32 -16.01
CA GLU A 114 31.66 11.71 -14.67
C GLU A 114 32.73 12.37 -13.79
N ASN A 115 32.55 12.23 -12.49
CA ASN A 115 33.58 12.51 -11.49
C ASN A 115 33.42 11.53 -10.33
N ASN A 116 34.46 10.80 -9.95
CA ASN A 116 34.46 9.86 -8.84
C ASN A 116 33.26 8.86 -8.88
N ILE A 117 32.90 8.39 -10.08
CA ILE A 117 31.69 7.58 -10.31
C ILE A 117 31.68 6.28 -9.48
N ASP A 118 32.85 5.70 -9.20
CA ASP A 118 33.04 4.44 -8.47
C ASP A 118 33.44 4.64 -6.99
N VAL A 119 33.48 5.88 -6.51
CA VAL A 119 33.79 6.16 -5.11
C VAL A 119 32.56 5.97 -4.25
N PRO A 120 32.56 5.03 -3.27
CA PRO A 120 31.43 4.81 -2.38
C PRO A 120 31.19 6.02 -1.48
N ARG A 121 29.97 6.54 -1.47
CA ARG A 121 29.55 7.68 -0.64
C ARG A 121 28.24 7.36 0.08
N THR A 122 27.98 8.09 1.17
CA THR A 122 26.69 8.01 1.87
C THR A 122 25.58 8.52 0.96
N PRO A 123 24.56 7.68 0.66
CA PRO A 123 23.53 8.01 -0.32
C PRO A 123 22.37 8.81 0.26
N ALA A 124 22.19 8.81 1.58
CA ALA A 124 20.95 9.25 2.20
C ALA A 124 19.74 8.58 1.51
N SER A 125 18.63 9.31 1.33
CA SER A 125 17.40 8.75 0.76
C SER A 125 17.45 8.40 -0.73
N THR A 126 18.56 8.63 -1.45
CA THR A 126 18.71 8.05 -2.81
C THR A 126 18.87 6.53 -2.77
N MET A 127 19.19 5.93 -1.60
CA MET A 127 19.09 4.48 -1.37
C MET A 127 17.72 3.91 -1.73
N LYS A 128 16.65 4.67 -1.50
CA LYS A 128 15.28 4.27 -1.81
C LYS A 128 15.05 3.93 -3.28
N THR A 129 15.86 4.46 -4.20
CA THR A 129 15.75 4.10 -5.63
C THR A 129 16.12 2.65 -5.89
N LEU A 130 17.08 2.09 -5.15
CA LEU A 130 17.47 0.70 -5.24
C LEU A 130 16.34 -0.20 -4.71
N THR A 131 15.80 0.14 -3.56
CA THR A 131 14.66 -0.57 -2.94
C THR A 131 13.42 -0.51 -3.84
N ALA A 132 13.07 0.68 -4.34
CA ALA A 132 11.91 0.87 -5.22
C ALA A 132 12.06 0.08 -6.52
N TYR A 133 13.23 0.12 -7.17
CA TYR A 133 13.50 -0.67 -8.36
C TYR A 133 13.36 -2.17 -8.10
N ALA A 134 14.00 -2.68 -7.05
CA ALA A 134 13.94 -4.10 -6.72
C ALA A 134 12.51 -4.56 -6.39
N ALA A 135 11.74 -3.75 -5.64
CA ALA A 135 10.35 -4.02 -5.32
C ALA A 135 9.47 -3.98 -6.57
N ALA A 136 9.62 -2.98 -7.46
CA ALA A 136 8.84 -2.85 -8.68
C ALA A 136 9.04 -4.01 -9.67
N ILE A 137 10.22 -4.65 -9.64
CA ILE A 137 10.55 -5.81 -10.50
C ILE A 137 9.89 -7.11 -10.01
N GLU A 138 9.79 -7.31 -8.70
CA GLU A 138 9.43 -8.61 -8.11
C GLU A 138 8.01 -8.63 -7.54
N LEU A 139 7.43 -7.47 -7.20
CA LEU A 139 6.09 -7.38 -6.67
C LEU A 139 5.05 -7.11 -7.77
N ASP A 140 3.85 -7.62 -7.59
CA ASP A 140 2.69 -7.17 -8.37
C ASP A 140 2.27 -5.77 -7.90
N MET A 141 2.73 -4.75 -8.63
CA MET A 141 2.51 -3.35 -8.28
C MET A 141 1.04 -2.90 -8.40
N GLY A 142 0.18 -3.67 -9.03
CA GLY A 142 -1.27 -3.48 -9.06
C GLY A 142 -1.98 -4.02 -7.82
N LYS A 143 -1.31 -4.82 -7.02
CA LYS A 143 -1.89 -5.44 -5.81
C LYS A 143 -2.16 -4.40 -4.73
N THR A 144 -3.23 -4.64 -3.96
CA THR A 144 -3.59 -3.89 -2.76
C THR A 144 -3.24 -4.68 -1.49
N LEU A 145 -3.10 -3.97 -0.38
CA LEU A 145 -2.88 -4.54 0.95
C LEU A 145 -4.19 -4.48 1.72
N ASP A 146 -4.74 -5.65 2.05
CA ASP A 146 -6.04 -5.73 2.71
C ASP A 146 -5.89 -5.64 4.24
N THR A 147 -6.74 -4.85 4.89
CA THR A 147 -6.93 -4.92 6.35
C THR A 147 -8.27 -5.59 6.63
N GLN A 148 -8.27 -6.62 7.46
CA GLN A 148 -9.35 -7.57 7.58
C GLN A 148 -9.74 -7.81 9.03
N THR A 149 -11.00 -8.18 9.26
CA THR A 149 -11.47 -8.66 10.56
C THR A 149 -11.88 -10.13 10.48
N TYR A 150 -11.62 -10.87 11.54
CA TYR A 150 -11.98 -12.28 11.69
C TYR A 150 -12.73 -12.49 12.98
N LEU A 151 -13.79 -13.30 12.93
CA LEU A 151 -14.59 -13.65 14.10
C LEU A 151 -14.27 -15.09 14.50
N GLU A 152 -13.88 -15.25 15.75
CA GLU A 152 -13.67 -16.52 16.41
C GLU A 152 -14.69 -16.65 17.54
N GLN A 153 -15.38 -17.79 17.62
CA GLN A 153 -16.31 -18.08 18.69
C GLN A 153 -15.79 -19.26 19.50
N SER A 154 -15.61 -19.04 20.80
CA SER A 154 -15.26 -20.10 21.74
C SER A 154 -16.49 -20.94 22.10
N GLN A 155 -16.27 -22.15 22.61
CA GLN A 155 -17.34 -23.06 23.02
C GLN A 155 -18.22 -22.51 24.15
N ASP A 156 -17.70 -21.59 24.95
CA ASP A 156 -18.42 -20.87 26.00
C ASP A 156 -19.28 -19.69 25.50
N GLY A 157 -19.30 -19.48 24.15
CA GLY A 157 -20.06 -18.39 23.51
C GLY A 157 -19.33 -17.06 23.48
N THR A 158 -18.08 -16.96 23.98
CA THR A 158 -17.27 -15.73 23.90
C THR A 158 -16.90 -15.46 22.46
N ALA A 159 -17.25 -14.25 21.97
CA ALA A 159 -16.88 -13.78 20.64
C ALA A 159 -15.55 -13.01 20.71
N ARG A 160 -14.55 -13.52 19.99
CA ARG A 160 -13.26 -12.85 19.80
C ARG A 160 -13.17 -12.31 18.39
N LEU A 161 -12.91 -11.02 18.25
CA LEU A 161 -12.66 -10.35 16.98
C LEU A 161 -11.15 -10.16 16.82
N VAL A 162 -10.59 -10.50 15.68
CA VAL A 162 -9.18 -10.27 15.36
C VAL A 162 -9.10 -9.29 14.20
N LEU A 163 -8.45 -8.15 14.39
CA LEU A 163 -8.07 -7.21 13.34
C LEU A 163 -6.71 -7.64 12.77
N LYS A 164 -6.66 -7.97 11.49
CA LYS A 164 -5.43 -8.41 10.82
C LYS A 164 -5.01 -7.43 9.74
N GLY A 165 -3.78 -6.95 9.85
CA GLY A 165 -3.11 -6.19 8.80
C GLY A 165 -2.32 -7.09 7.85
N ASN A 166 -2.24 -6.68 6.59
CA ASN A 166 -1.41 -7.33 5.58
C ASN A 166 -0.43 -6.33 4.93
N GLY A 167 -0.03 -5.29 5.68
CA GLY A 167 0.98 -4.33 5.28
C GLY A 167 0.46 -2.91 5.03
N ASP A 168 -0.83 -2.62 5.16
CA ASP A 168 -1.30 -1.25 4.94
C ASP A 168 -0.93 -0.32 6.10
N MET A 169 0.18 0.39 5.97
CA MET A 169 0.60 1.42 6.93
C MET A 169 -0.02 2.80 6.65
N LEU A 170 -0.85 2.95 5.61
CA LEU A 170 -1.53 4.20 5.25
C LEU A 170 -3.04 4.17 5.52
N LEU A 171 -3.50 3.43 6.54
CA LEU A 171 -4.91 3.41 6.92
C LEU A 171 -5.41 4.79 7.35
N GLY A 172 -6.64 5.13 6.97
CA GLY A 172 -7.36 6.25 7.54
C GLY A 172 -8.06 5.88 8.85
N ALA A 173 -8.10 6.79 9.82
CA ALA A 173 -8.86 6.60 11.05
C ALA A 173 -10.39 6.59 10.83
N GLY A 174 -10.88 7.24 9.77
CA GLY A 174 -12.29 7.43 9.45
C GLY A 174 -12.84 6.52 8.35
N ALA A 175 -13.70 7.09 7.51
CA ALA A 175 -14.21 6.42 6.32
C ALA A 175 -13.10 6.22 5.28
N SER A 176 -13.24 5.18 4.46
CA SER A 176 -12.39 4.97 3.28
C SER A 176 -12.60 6.09 2.28
N ASP A 177 -11.52 6.59 1.68
CA ASP A 177 -11.58 7.64 0.66
C ASP A 177 -10.83 7.21 -0.62
N ALA A 178 -11.60 7.00 -1.69
CA ALA A 178 -11.05 6.55 -2.96
C ALA A 178 -10.18 7.60 -3.68
N ASN A 179 -10.25 8.86 -3.26
CA ASN A 179 -9.50 9.96 -3.89
C ASN A 179 -8.10 10.14 -3.31
N HIS A 180 -7.78 9.46 -2.22
CA HIS A 180 -6.50 9.55 -1.53
C HIS A 180 -5.73 8.23 -1.56
N ILE A 181 -4.41 8.30 -1.44
CA ILE A 181 -3.54 7.15 -1.20
C ILE A 181 -3.55 6.85 0.29
N ASN A 182 -3.23 7.84 1.10
CA ASN A 182 -3.27 7.77 2.55
C ASN A 182 -4.73 7.91 3.03
N GLY A 183 -5.27 6.87 3.65
CA GLY A 183 -6.68 6.78 4.03
C GLY A 183 -7.59 6.16 2.95
N ARG A 184 -7.03 5.61 1.86
CA ARG A 184 -7.80 4.83 0.87
C ARG A 184 -8.61 3.74 1.56
N ALA A 185 -7.99 2.99 2.46
CA ALA A 185 -8.64 2.07 3.38
C ALA A 185 -8.88 2.76 4.72
N GLY A 186 -10.13 2.85 5.17
CA GLY A 186 -10.50 3.51 6.41
C GLY A 186 -11.01 2.55 7.49
N LEU A 187 -10.49 2.68 8.70
CA LEU A 187 -10.90 1.88 9.86
C LEU A 187 -12.36 2.11 10.25
N GLY A 188 -12.91 3.30 10.03
CA GLY A 188 -14.34 3.58 10.22
C GLY A 188 -15.22 2.77 9.27
N THR A 189 -14.85 2.67 7.98
CA THR A 189 -15.55 1.82 7.02
C THR A 189 -15.45 0.34 7.41
N LEU A 190 -14.25 -0.13 7.82
CA LEU A 190 -14.07 -1.50 8.28
C LEU A 190 -14.92 -1.80 9.51
N ALA A 191 -14.95 -0.88 10.49
CA ALA A 191 -15.77 -1.02 11.69
C ALA A 191 -17.27 -1.09 11.38
N GLY A 192 -17.77 -0.25 10.47
CA GLY A 192 -19.16 -0.28 10.02
C GLY A 192 -19.55 -1.62 9.39
N ARG A 193 -18.72 -2.14 8.47
CA ARG A 193 -18.91 -3.46 7.84
C ARG A 193 -18.86 -4.59 8.87
N THR A 194 -17.88 -4.54 9.77
CA THR A 194 -17.73 -5.53 10.86
C THR A 194 -18.92 -5.52 11.79
N ALA A 195 -19.36 -4.34 12.24
CA ALA A 195 -20.50 -4.20 13.13
C ALA A 195 -21.81 -4.70 12.48
N GLN A 196 -22.01 -4.42 11.20
CA GLN A 196 -23.15 -4.96 10.45
C GLN A 196 -23.15 -6.50 10.45
N ALA A 197 -22.00 -7.10 10.14
CA ALA A 197 -21.85 -8.56 10.09
C ALA A 197 -21.98 -9.21 11.47
N LEU A 198 -21.55 -8.55 12.55
CA LEU A 198 -21.74 -9.00 13.93
C LEU A 198 -23.22 -8.94 14.33
N ARG A 199 -23.92 -7.84 14.05
CA ARG A 199 -25.36 -7.68 14.34
C ARG A 199 -26.21 -8.73 13.64
N GLN A 200 -25.90 -9.09 12.40
CA GLN A 200 -26.59 -10.19 11.68
C GLN A 200 -26.46 -11.55 12.38
N ARG A 201 -25.45 -11.70 13.25
CA ARG A 201 -25.21 -12.89 14.08
C ARG A 201 -25.70 -12.72 15.53
N GLY A 202 -26.39 -11.62 15.84
CA GLY A 202 -26.85 -11.31 17.19
C GLY A 202 -25.71 -10.93 18.18
N ILE A 203 -24.51 -10.59 17.67
CA ILE A 203 -23.35 -10.27 18.49
C ILE A 203 -23.23 -8.74 18.63
N THR A 204 -23.28 -8.27 19.88
CA THR A 204 -23.11 -6.84 20.21
C THR A 204 -21.91 -6.56 21.10
N SER A 205 -21.21 -7.61 21.53
CA SER A 205 -20.04 -7.51 22.41
C SER A 205 -18.97 -8.53 21.98
N VAL A 206 -17.71 -8.10 21.95
CA VAL A 206 -16.56 -8.92 21.56
C VAL A 206 -15.34 -8.58 22.43
N THR A 207 -14.37 -9.48 22.51
CA THR A 207 -12.99 -9.13 22.83
C THR A 207 -12.27 -8.78 21.54
N LEU A 208 -11.26 -7.87 21.58
CA LEU A 208 -10.51 -7.45 20.38
C LEU A 208 -9.04 -7.82 20.50
N ALA A 209 -8.55 -8.53 19.51
CA ALA A 209 -7.13 -8.75 19.31
C ALA A 209 -6.69 -8.13 17.97
N TYR A 210 -5.37 -7.89 17.82
CA TYR A 210 -4.78 -7.48 16.55
C TYR A 210 -3.63 -8.41 16.15
N ASP A 211 -3.60 -8.78 14.89
CA ASP A 211 -2.58 -9.63 14.28
C ASP A 211 -1.59 -8.75 13.52
N ASP A 212 -0.41 -8.60 14.11
CA ASP A 212 0.72 -7.84 13.58
C ASP A 212 1.93 -8.76 13.33
N THR A 213 1.68 -9.98 12.86
CA THR A 213 2.74 -10.99 12.70
C THR A 213 3.40 -10.98 11.32
N LEU A 214 2.85 -10.24 10.33
CA LEU A 214 3.32 -10.25 8.95
C LEU A 214 4.84 -10.09 8.83
N PHE A 215 5.41 -9.14 9.56
CA PHE A 215 6.83 -8.79 9.48
C PHE A 215 7.68 -9.33 10.66
N GLY A 216 7.17 -10.31 11.40
CA GLY A 216 7.89 -10.89 12.54
C GLY A 216 8.12 -9.88 13.68
N ASN A 217 9.12 -10.12 14.52
CA ASN A 217 9.41 -9.30 15.70
C ASN A 217 10.59 -8.34 15.51
N ASP A 218 11.47 -8.61 14.55
CA ASP A 218 12.60 -7.74 14.23
C ASP A 218 12.11 -6.60 13.30
N ARG A 219 11.97 -5.41 13.89
CA ARG A 219 11.35 -4.24 13.26
C ARG A 219 12.28 -3.04 13.10
N TRP A 220 13.53 -3.17 13.57
CA TRP A 220 14.48 -2.08 13.60
C TRP A 220 15.62 -2.32 12.63
N PRO A 221 15.62 -1.65 11.46
CA PRO A 221 16.76 -1.69 10.55
C PRO A 221 18.02 -1.09 11.18
N GLN A 222 19.16 -1.60 10.78
CA GLN A 222 20.46 -1.18 11.32
C GLN A 222 20.70 0.32 11.12
N GLY A 223 21.15 0.99 12.17
CA GLY A 223 21.56 2.40 12.17
C GLY A 223 20.40 3.40 12.32
N ILE A 224 19.13 2.95 12.28
CA ILE A 224 17.98 3.87 12.39
C ILE A 224 17.78 4.32 13.85
N ALA A 225 17.82 3.40 14.80
CA ALA A 225 17.56 3.72 16.22
C ALA A 225 18.58 4.71 16.79
N GLU A 226 19.83 4.65 16.33
CA GLU A 226 20.91 5.54 16.75
C GLU A 226 20.76 6.94 16.19
N LEU A 227 20.18 7.06 14.96
CA LEU A 227 20.05 8.32 14.26
C LEU A 227 18.72 9.04 14.57
N ASP A 228 17.63 8.30 14.72
CA ASP A 228 16.27 8.84 14.92
C ASP A 228 15.78 8.66 16.37
N THR A 229 16.53 9.25 17.31
CA THR A 229 16.24 9.16 18.76
C THR A 229 14.92 9.81 19.16
N ASP A 230 14.46 10.79 18.39
CA ASP A 230 13.21 11.53 18.62
C ASP A 230 12.01 10.91 17.91
N HIS A 231 12.21 9.81 17.17
CA HIS A 231 11.17 9.09 16.42
C HIS A 231 10.38 10.00 15.47
N LEU A 232 11.07 10.81 14.68
CA LEU A 232 10.48 11.73 13.70
C LEU A 232 10.50 11.17 12.28
N TYR A 233 11.39 10.22 12.00
CA TYR A 233 11.69 9.78 10.64
C TYR A 233 11.40 8.30 10.39
N TYR A 234 11.17 7.49 11.44
CA TYR A 234 10.88 6.07 11.30
C TYR A 234 9.89 5.56 12.35
N ALA A 235 8.76 5.02 11.89
CA ALA A 235 7.89 4.15 12.67
C ALA A 235 8.27 2.69 12.39
N PRO A 236 8.32 1.80 13.39
CA PRO A 236 8.60 0.38 13.16
C PRO A 236 7.65 -0.20 12.12
N THR A 237 8.22 -0.87 11.09
CA THR A 237 7.41 -1.52 10.04
C THR A 237 6.40 -2.46 10.68
N ALA A 238 5.12 -2.27 10.36
CA ALA A 238 4.01 -2.99 10.97
C ALA A 238 3.06 -3.53 9.91
N SER A 239 2.27 -4.54 10.25
CA SER A 239 1.26 -5.07 9.34
C SER A 239 0.12 -4.09 9.05
N MET A 240 -0.01 -3.04 9.85
CA MET A 240 -0.97 -1.95 9.70
C MET A 240 -0.53 -0.74 10.52
N ALA A 241 -0.85 0.45 10.03
CA ALA A 241 -0.71 1.70 10.79
C ALA A 241 -1.73 2.72 10.29
N VAL A 242 -2.17 3.62 11.15
CA VAL A 242 -2.92 4.81 10.72
C VAL A 242 -1.93 5.88 10.31
N ASP A 243 -2.07 6.37 9.08
CA ASP A 243 -1.27 7.49 8.55
C ASP A 243 0.25 7.32 8.77
N GLY A 244 0.79 6.14 8.47
CA GLY A 244 2.22 5.85 8.68
C GLY A 244 2.68 5.91 10.13
N GLY A 245 1.76 5.87 11.09
CA GLY A 245 2.05 6.05 12.52
C GLY A 245 2.19 7.50 12.96
N ARG A 246 1.84 8.49 12.15
CA ARG A 246 1.99 9.93 12.44
C ARG A 246 1.03 10.38 13.53
N ASN A 247 1.55 11.03 14.58
CA ASN A 247 0.77 11.61 15.64
C ASN A 247 0.70 13.14 15.48
N TRP A 248 -0.37 13.61 14.89
CA TRP A 248 -0.57 15.04 14.62
C TRP A 248 -0.97 15.85 15.87
N ASN A 249 -1.16 15.22 17.04
CA ASN A 249 -1.58 15.90 18.28
C ASN A 249 -2.81 16.80 18.09
N GLY A 250 -3.74 16.41 17.23
CA GLY A 250 -4.93 17.20 16.87
C GLY A 250 -5.39 16.90 15.45
N THR A 251 -5.56 17.95 14.65
CA THR A 251 -6.02 17.82 13.27
C THR A 251 -4.81 17.66 12.34
N GLY A 252 -4.77 16.56 11.61
CA GLY A 252 -3.78 16.32 10.54
C GLY A 252 -4.00 17.26 9.34
N PRO A 253 -3.18 17.10 8.29
CA PRO A 253 -3.30 17.92 7.06
C PRO A 253 -4.66 17.71 6.41
N ALA A 254 -5.20 18.79 5.79
CA ALA A 254 -6.48 18.71 5.07
C ALA A 254 -6.45 17.74 3.90
N ASN A 255 -5.29 17.63 3.22
CA ASN A 255 -5.01 16.58 2.25
C ASN A 255 -4.00 15.61 2.86
N PRO A 256 -4.40 14.35 3.16
CA PRO A 256 -3.52 13.38 3.79
C PRO A 256 -2.34 12.95 2.89
N ASP A 257 -2.43 13.19 1.58
CA ASP A 257 -1.37 12.89 0.63
C ASP A 257 -0.35 14.03 0.46
N VAL A 258 -0.55 15.18 1.15
CA VAL A 258 0.33 16.36 1.03
C VAL A 258 0.61 16.94 2.41
N PHE A 259 1.83 16.82 2.86
CA PHE A 259 2.29 17.40 4.13
C PHE A 259 3.80 17.70 4.09
N SER A 260 4.23 18.66 4.88
CA SER A 260 5.64 19.05 5.05
C SER A 260 6.13 18.96 6.49
N ALA A 261 5.21 18.76 7.45
CA ALA A 261 5.58 18.61 8.86
C ALA A 261 5.95 17.16 9.19
N TYR A 262 6.83 16.99 10.17
CA TYR A 262 7.29 15.71 10.68
C TYR A 262 6.82 15.56 12.15
N PRO A 263 5.58 15.13 12.39
CA PRO A 263 5.11 14.84 13.74
C PRO A 263 5.83 13.58 14.26
N ALA A 264 5.88 13.44 15.59
CA ALA A 264 6.39 12.21 16.21
C ALA A 264 5.62 10.97 15.70
N LEU A 265 6.34 9.90 15.49
CA LEU A 265 5.82 8.64 14.97
C LEU A 265 5.54 7.65 16.11
N SER A 266 4.52 6.84 15.94
CA SER A 266 4.17 5.78 16.88
C SER A 266 5.24 4.69 16.91
N MET A 267 5.56 4.23 18.11
CA MET A 267 6.42 3.08 18.35
C MET A 267 5.66 1.74 18.36
N GLN A 268 4.32 1.79 18.30
CA GLN A 268 3.43 0.63 18.29
C GLN A 268 2.30 0.83 17.28
N PRO A 269 2.61 1.08 15.98
CA PRO A 269 1.63 1.55 14.99
C PRO A 269 0.45 0.58 14.82
N ALA A 270 0.66 -0.74 14.87
CA ALA A 270 -0.42 -1.71 14.74
C ALA A 270 -1.36 -1.71 15.96
N ARG A 271 -0.81 -1.54 17.16
CA ARG A 271 -1.62 -1.41 18.38
C ARG A 271 -2.47 -0.14 18.35
N ASP A 272 -1.88 0.96 17.94
CA ASP A 272 -2.60 2.24 17.85
C ASP A 272 -3.70 2.19 16.78
N ALA A 273 -3.46 1.54 15.64
CA ALA A 273 -4.51 1.27 14.66
C ALA A 273 -5.65 0.42 15.26
N ALA A 274 -5.34 -0.58 16.07
CA ALA A 274 -6.34 -1.40 16.75
C ALA A 274 -7.14 -0.61 17.81
N LEU A 275 -6.52 0.35 18.50
CA LEU A 275 -7.22 1.25 19.43
C LEU A 275 -8.17 2.20 18.67
N VAL A 276 -7.75 2.75 17.53
CA VAL A 276 -8.63 3.52 16.65
C VAL A 276 -9.80 2.65 16.18
N PHE A 277 -9.54 1.43 15.76
CA PHE A 277 -10.58 0.51 15.33
C PHE A 277 -11.58 0.18 16.46
N GLN A 278 -11.10 -0.03 17.70
CA GLN A 278 -11.93 -0.19 18.88
C GLN A 278 -12.90 0.98 19.06
N GLN A 279 -12.39 2.21 18.95
CA GLN A 279 -13.23 3.40 19.03
C GLN A 279 -14.30 3.44 17.92
N ARG A 280 -13.91 3.13 16.67
CA ARG A 280 -14.86 3.08 15.54
C ARG A 280 -15.93 2.00 15.74
N LEU A 281 -15.60 0.84 16.33
CA LEU A 281 -16.59 -0.19 16.69
C LEU A 281 -17.58 0.30 17.75
N ALA A 282 -17.10 1.00 18.78
CA ALA A 282 -17.95 1.58 19.81
C ALA A 282 -18.97 2.59 19.22
N GLU A 283 -18.54 3.44 18.29
CA GLU A 283 -19.42 4.35 17.55
C GLU A 283 -20.49 3.62 16.72
N GLN A 284 -20.21 2.38 16.34
CA GLN A 284 -21.17 1.48 15.67
C GLN A 284 -22.02 0.66 16.66
N GLY A 285 -21.91 0.91 17.97
CA GLY A 285 -22.70 0.20 19.00
C GLY A 285 -22.20 -1.22 19.31
N ILE A 286 -20.95 -1.55 18.97
CA ILE A 286 -20.31 -2.82 19.36
C ILE A 286 -19.43 -2.55 20.59
N THR A 287 -19.68 -3.25 21.68
CA THR A 287 -18.88 -3.15 22.89
C THR A 287 -17.63 -4.04 22.78
N VAL A 288 -16.45 -3.46 22.95
CA VAL A 288 -15.22 -4.22 23.10
C VAL A 288 -14.91 -4.40 24.59
N GLN A 289 -14.88 -5.66 25.03
CA GLN A 289 -14.61 -6.03 26.41
C GLN A 289 -13.11 -6.18 26.66
N GLY A 290 -12.64 -5.70 27.80
CA GLY A 290 -11.25 -5.82 28.22
C GLY A 290 -10.31 -4.91 27.41
N PHE A 291 -9.03 -5.28 27.41
CA PHE A 291 -7.99 -4.54 26.71
C PHE A 291 -7.74 -5.14 25.31
N VAL A 292 -7.39 -4.28 24.35
CA VAL A 292 -6.89 -4.72 23.06
C VAL A 292 -5.56 -5.45 23.26
N SER A 293 -5.45 -6.68 22.74
CA SER A 293 -4.28 -7.53 22.91
C SER A 293 -3.70 -7.97 21.56
N GLN A 294 -2.42 -8.26 21.51
CA GLN A 294 -1.83 -8.89 20.35
C GLN A 294 -2.27 -10.36 20.27
N GLY A 295 -2.53 -10.86 19.05
CA GLY A 295 -2.90 -12.24 18.83
C GLY A 295 -3.12 -12.54 17.35
N THR A 296 -3.04 -13.79 16.98
CA THR A 296 -3.15 -14.25 15.59
C THR A 296 -4.55 -14.76 15.28
N VAL A 297 -4.88 -14.79 13.98
CA VAL A 297 -6.08 -15.46 13.48
C VAL A 297 -5.91 -16.96 13.58
N ALA A 298 -6.87 -17.67 14.19
CA ALA A 298 -6.85 -19.12 14.31
C ALA A 298 -7.32 -19.80 13.02
N GLY A 299 -6.48 -20.70 12.49
CA GLY A 299 -6.83 -21.60 11.38
C GLY A 299 -7.14 -20.90 10.05
N ALA A 300 -7.75 -21.64 9.12
CA ALA A 300 -8.18 -21.16 7.80
C ALA A 300 -9.55 -20.49 7.90
N SER A 301 -9.63 -19.31 8.51
CA SER A 301 -10.87 -18.55 8.66
C SER A 301 -11.09 -17.62 7.46
N HIS A 302 -12.36 -17.42 7.09
CA HIS A 302 -12.71 -16.37 6.11
C HIS A 302 -12.86 -15.02 6.83
N PRO A 303 -12.41 -13.91 6.21
CA PRO A 303 -12.59 -12.60 6.81
C PRO A 303 -14.07 -12.25 6.96
N LEU A 304 -14.43 -11.67 8.12
CA LEU A 304 -15.76 -11.16 8.39
C LEU A 304 -16.03 -9.87 7.60
N ALA A 305 -15.02 -9.02 7.49
CA ALA A 305 -15.04 -7.78 6.71
C ALA A 305 -13.62 -7.45 6.26
N SER A 306 -13.52 -6.61 5.21
CA SER A 306 -12.24 -6.16 4.64
C SER A 306 -12.35 -4.74 4.09
N VAL A 307 -11.22 -4.02 4.12
CA VAL A 307 -10.96 -2.80 3.35
C VAL A 307 -9.64 -2.95 2.61
N ARG A 308 -9.46 -2.21 1.52
CA ARG A 308 -8.28 -2.32 0.64
C ARG A 308 -7.54 -1.01 0.55
N SER A 309 -6.22 -1.07 0.64
CA SER A 309 -5.32 0.07 0.43
C SER A 309 -5.39 0.60 -1.01
N ALA A 310 -4.66 1.66 -1.29
CA ALA A 310 -4.20 1.98 -2.63
C ALA A 310 -3.35 0.83 -3.20
N SER A 311 -3.12 0.81 -4.50
CA SER A 311 -2.21 -0.15 -5.14
C SER A 311 -0.77 0.07 -4.66
N LEU A 312 0.07 -0.97 -4.72
CA LEU A 312 1.50 -0.85 -4.39
C LEU A 312 2.20 0.22 -5.24
N ASN A 313 1.77 0.41 -6.50
CA ASN A 313 2.28 1.49 -7.34
C ASN A 313 1.99 2.88 -6.75
N GLU A 314 0.76 3.13 -6.31
CA GLU A 314 0.37 4.40 -5.68
C GLU A 314 1.09 4.61 -4.34
N ILE A 315 1.21 3.55 -3.52
CA ILE A 315 1.94 3.59 -2.24
C ILE A 315 3.43 3.86 -2.50
N MET A 316 4.03 3.27 -3.54
CA MET A 316 5.41 3.55 -3.93
C MET A 316 5.60 5.01 -4.34
N ALA A 317 4.67 5.58 -5.11
CA ALA A 317 4.71 7.00 -5.46
C ALA A 317 4.63 7.90 -4.22
N PHE A 318 3.76 7.57 -3.26
CA PHE A 318 3.71 8.26 -1.97
C PHE A 318 5.06 8.14 -1.23
N THR A 319 5.60 6.93 -1.11
CA THR A 319 6.90 6.65 -0.45
C THR A 319 8.05 7.46 -1.03
N MET A 320 8.15 7.49 -2.35
CA MET A 320 9.25 8.16 -3.05
C MET A 320 9.12 9.69 -2.99
N ARG A 321 7.92 10.23 -3.13
CA ARG A 321 7.63 11.68 -3.12
C ARG A 321 7.78 12.29 -1.73
N HIS A 322 7.36 11.59 -0.68
CA HIS A 322 7.56 12.01 0.71
C HIS A 322 8.92 11.60 1.27
N SER A 323 9.65 10.76 0.54
CA SER A 323 10.89 10.15 1.06
C SER A 323 10.66 9.37 2.36
N ASP A 324 9.50 8.71 2.49
CA ASP A 324 9.08 8.02 3.70
C ASP A 324 10.01 6.82 3.99
N ASN A 325 10.60 6.80 5.19
CA ASN A 325 11.56 5.76 5.55
C ASN A 325 10.85 4.47 5.96
N SER A 326 9.73 4.58 6.71
CA SER A 326 8.97 3.42 7.18
C SER A 326 8.41 2.60 6.02
N LEU A 327 7.82 3.28 5.03
CA LEU A 327 7.29 2.64 3.83
C LEU A 327 8.40 2.07 2.94
N ALA A 328 9.58 2.73 2.88
CA ALA A 328 10.72 2.18 2.15
C ALA A 328 11.23 0.87 2.78
N GLU A 329 11.30 0.81 4.11
CA GLU A 329 11.62 -0.43 4.83
C GLU A 329 10.52 -1.49 4.61
N GLU A 330 9.26 -1.08 4.60
CA GLU A 330 8.13 -1.97 4.31
C GLU A 330 8.25 -2.59 2.90
N PHE A 331 8.55 -1.81 1.86
CA PHE A 331 8.79 -2.36 0.53
C PHE A 331 9.92 -3.38 0.51
N GLY A 332 11.00 -3.12 1.25
CA GLY A 332 12.06 -4.11 1.43
C GLY A 332 11.58 -5.40 2.11
N ARG A 333 10.72 -5.30 3.12
CA ARG A 333 10.12 -6.45 3.83
C ARG A 333 9.14 -7.22 2.94
N LEU A 334 8.28 -6.53 2.20
CA LEU A 334 7.37 -7.16 1.22
C LEU A 334 8.17 -7.90 0.13
N LEU A 335 9.26 -7.30 -0.34
CA LEU A 335 10.17 -7.94 -1.28
C LEU A 335 10.80 -9.21 -0.68
N ALA A 336 11.31 -9.14 0.56
CA ALA A 336 11.90 -10.30 1.23
C ALA A 336 10.91 -11.46 1.33
N LEU A 337 9.66 -11.18 1.73
CA LEU A 337 8.59 -12.17 1.77
C LEU A 337 8.28 -12.75 0.39
N GLN A 338 8.26 -11.92 -0.65
CA GLN A 338 7.98 -12.35 -2.02
C GLN A 338 9.04 -13.29 -2.59
N VAL A 339 10.32 -13.01 -2.33
CA VAL A 339 11.42 -13.80 -2.86
C VAL A 339 11.85 -14.94 -1.93
N GLY A 340 11.18 -15.11 -0.79
CA GLY A 340 11.49 -16.15 0.21
C GLY A 340 12.80 -15.91 0.97
N ALA A 341 13.21 -14.65 1.12
CA ALA A 341 14.32 -14.26 1.98
C ALA A 341 13.89 -14.24 3.45
N ASP A 342 14.85 -14.05 4.36
CA ASP A 342 14.57 -13.97 5.79
C ASP A 342 13.61 -12.81 6.09
N ASN A 343 12.62 -13.05 6.97
CA ASN A 343 11.63 -12.06 7.36
C ASN A 343 12.19 -11.12 8.45
N SER A 344 13.23 -10.39 8.10
CA SER A 344 13.95 -9.44 8.95
C SER A 344 14.40 -8.21 8.14
N PRO A 345 14.80 -7.10 8.79
CA PRO A 345 15.42 -5.98 8.08
C PRO A 345 16.67 -6.38 7.29
N ALA A 346 17.48 -7.26 7.83
CA ALA A 346 18.67 -7.78 7.14
C ALA A 346 18.28 -8.61 5.90
N GLY A 347 17.23 -9.42 6.01
CA GLY A 347 16.69 -10.17 4.87
C GLY A 347 16.12 -9.25 3.79
N ALA A 348 15.51 -8.13 4.15
CA ALA A 348 15.05 -7.11 3.20
C ALA A 348 16.22 -6.51 2.41
N VAL A 349 17.29 -6.12 3.09
CA VAL A 349 18.52 -5.63 2.46
C VAL A 349 19.11 -6.67 1.50
N GLN A 350 19.20 -7.93 1.94
CA GLN A 350 19.72 -9.02 1.12
C GLN A 350 18.84 -9.27 -0.12
N ALA A 351 17.52 -9.19 0.03
CA ALA A 351 16.58 -9.33 -1.08
C ALA A 351 16.80 -8.24 -2.13
N VAL A 352 16.92 -6.97 -1.73
CA VAL A 352 17.23 -5.86 -2.64
C VAL A 352 18.54 -6.12 -3.38
N LYS A 353 19.64 -6.41 -2.66
CA LYS A 353 20.95 -6.66 -3.27
C LYS A 353 20.90 -7.81 -4.27
N SER A 354 20.25 -8.92 -3.93
CA SER A 354 20.09 -10.07 -4.82
C SER A 354 19.34 -9.74 -6.11
N VAL A 355 18.31 -8.88 -6.05
CA VAL A 355 17.62 -8.42 -7.26
C VAL A 355 18.55 -7.58 -8.13
N LEU A 356 19.28 -6.63 -7.55
CA LEU A 356 20.23 -5.78 -8.28
C LEU A 356 21.27 -6.64 -9.01
N GLU A 357 21.88 -7.61 -8.32
CA GLU A 357 22.88 -8.51 -8.88
C GLU A 357 22.31 -9.37 -10.02
N ARG A 358 21.11 -9.95 -9.83
CA ARG A 358 20.43 -10.73 -10.89
C ARG A 358 20.11 -9.87 -12.13
N LYS A 359 19.89 -8.57 -11.94
CA LYS A 359 19.62 -7.63 -13.05
C LYS A 359 20.91 -7.04 -13.65
N GLY A 360 22.08 -7.49 -13.19
CA GLY A 360 23.38 -7.04 -13.70
C GLY A 360 23.71 -5.58 -13.34
N ILE A 361 23.17 -5.09 -12.23
CA ILE A 361 23.50 -3.78 -11.69
C ILE A 361 24.75 -3.92 -10.83
N THR A 362 25.70 -3.01 -11.00
CA THR A 362 26.95 -2.99 -10.25
C THR A 362 26.70 -2.74 -8.76
N THR A 363 27.07 -3.73 -7.92
CA THR A 363 26.98 -3.65 -6.46
C THR A 363 28.35 -3.45 -5.80
N THR A 364 29.42 -3.28 -6.58
CA THR A 364 30.74 -2.95 -6.06
C THR A 364 30.70 -1.61 -5.32
N GLY A 365 31.16 -1.61 -4.07
CA GLY A 365 31.08 -0.42 -3.19
C GLY A 365 29.69 -0.15 -2.57
N LEU A 366 28.72 -1.06 -2.80
CA LEU A 366 27.42 -1.00 -2.13
C LEU A 366 27.50 -1.65 -0.74
N ASP A 367 27.39 -0.82 0.30
CA ASP A 367 27.14 -1.23 1.67
C ASP A 367 25.75 -0.70 2.08
N MET A 368 24.77 -1.53 1.96
CA MET A 368 23.36 -1.21 2.27
C MET A 368 23.04 -1.70 3.67
N ARG A 369 22.82 -0.78 4.62
CA ARG A 369 22.48 -1.08 6.01
C ARG A 369 20.99 -1.21 6.25
N ASN A 370 20.19 -0.48 5.46
CA ASN A 370 18.74 -0.51 5.50
C ASN A 370 18.18 -0.13 4.12
N CYS A 371 16.89 -0.26 3.92
CA CYS A 371 16.22 -0.01 2.63
C CYS A 371 15.91 1.47 2.37
N SER A 372 15.95 2.31 3.40
CA SER A 372 15.60 3.74 3.33
C SER A 372 16.78 4.67 3.11
N GLY A 373 17.98 4.25 3.51
CA GLY A 373 19.19 5.09 3.55
C GLY A 373 19.24 6.02 4.76
N LEU A 374 18.41 5.77 5.79
CA LEU A 374 18.43 6.53 7.05
C LEU A 374 19.53 5.98 7.97
N THR A 375 20.77 6.20 7.55
CA THR A 375 21.99 5.94 8.32
C THR A 375 23.19 6.52 7.59
N GLU A 376 24.18 7.02 8.32
CA GLU A 376 25.44 7.53 7.76
C GLU A 376 26.36 6.41 7.27
N ASP A 377 26.18 5.19 7.76
CA ASP A 377 27.03 4.03 7.47
C ASP A 377 26.77 3.40 6.11
N SER A 378 25.61 3.62 5.50
CA SER A 378 25.34 3.11 4.14
C SER A 378 26.23 3.80 3.12
N LYS A 379 26.72 3.02 2.15
CA LYS A 379 27.53 3.50 1.04
C LYS A 379 27.04 2.93 -0.28
N LEU A 380 27.08 3.74 -1.33
CA LEU A 380 26.91 3.30 -2.72
C LEU A 380 27.67 4.22 -3.68
N THR A 381 27.78 3.81 -4.92
CA THR A 381 28.48 4.56 -5.97
C THR A 381 27.50 5.29 -6.88
N ALA A 382 27.93 6.37 -7.51
CA ALA A 382 27.14 7.05 -8.53
C ALA A 382 26.87 6.11 -9.74
N ARG A 383 27.75 5.16 -10.01
CA ARG A 383 27.55 4.11 -11.02
C ARG A 383 26.33 3.26 -10.71
N THR A 384 26.20 2.76 -9.48
CA THR A 384 25.02 1.95 -9.08
C THR A 384 23.72 2.73 -9.28
N LEU A 385 23.68 4.01 -8.88
CA LEU A 385 22.50 4.87 -9.09
C LEU A 385 22.21 5.09 -10.57
N LEU A 386 23.22 5.37 -11.38
CA LEU A 386 23.08 5.56 -12.83
C LEU A 386 22.49 4.30 -13.49
N GLU A 387 23.03 3.12 -13.19
CA GLU A 387 22.57 1.87 -13.76
C GLU A 387 21.12 1.55 -13.36
N VAL A 388 20.70 1.87 -12.12
CA VAL A 388 19.30 1.77 -11.70
C VAL A 388 18.42 2.71 -12.52
N GLN A 389 18.85 3.96 -12.76
CA GLN A 389 18.07 4.91 -13.56
C GLN A 389 17.95 4.48 -15.01
N LEU A 390 19.01 3.93 -15.60
CA LEU A 390 18.96 3.36 -16.95
C LEU A 390 17.95 2.19 -17.05
N ARG A 391 17.89 1.33 -16.03
CA ARG A 391 16.90 0.27 -15.98
C ARG A 391 15.47 0.79 -15.80
N ASN A 392 15.29 1.87 -15.04
CA ASN A 392 14.00 2.54 -14.87
C ASN A 392 13.46 3.16 -16.18
N LEU A 393 14.33 3.54 -17.12
CA LEU A 393 13.96 4.04 -18.44
C LEU A 393 13.52 2.92 -19.42
N ALA A 394 13.89 1.66 -19.13
CA ALA A 394 13.50 0.54 -19.97
C ALA A 394 12.00 0.25 -19.82
N ALA A 395 11.30 0.01 -20.94
CA ALA A 395 9.88 -0.27 -20.95
C ALA A 395 9.52 -1.48 -20.05
N GLY A 396 8.50 -1.32 -19.25
CA GLY A 396 7.81 -2.38 -18.49
C GLY A 396 8.34 -2.60 -17.07
N SER A 397 9.57 -3.02 -16.87
CA SER A 397 10.08 -3.36 -15.54
C SER A 397 10.73 -2.15 -14.88
N GLY A 398 10.22 -1.71 -13.76
CA GLY A 398 10.74 -0.54 -13.03
C GLY A 398 9.92 0.74 -13.23
N ALA A 399 8.92 0.75 -14.12
CA ALA A 399 8.07 1.91 -14.36
C ALA A 399 7.51 2.51 -13.06
N ALA A 400 7.03 1.68 -12.15
CA ALA A 400 6.51 2.13 -10.85
C ALA A 400 7.56 2.88 -10.01
N ALA A 401 8.82 2.45 -10.05
CA ALA A 401 9.91 3.14 -9.35
C ALA A 401 10.24 4.49 -10.00
N ALA A 402 10.23 4.56 -11.33
CA ALA A 402 10.46 5.80 -12.07
C ALA A 402 9.32 6.80 -11.88
N GLU A 403 8.06 6.35 -12.03
CA GLU A 403 6.85 7.16 -11.89
C GLU A 403 6.65 7.67 -10.46
N GLY A 404 7.12 6.91 -9.47
CA GLY A 404 7.05 7.26 -8.07
C GLY A 404 7.96 8.44 -7.67
N MET A 405 8.97 8.77 -8.45
CA MET A 405 9.91 9.86 -8.12
C MET A 405 9.22 11.23 -8.10
N SER A 406 9.81 12.18 -7.38
CA SER A 406 9.41 13.59 -7.40
C SER A 406 9.55 14.16 -8.81
N VAL A 407 8.59 15.00 -9.20
CA VAL A 407 8.66 15.77 -10.46
C VAL A 407 8.93 17.22 -10.11
N MET A 408 10.10 17.74 -10.54
CA MET A 408 10.49 19.11 -10.24
C MET A 408 9.44 20.11 -10.76
N GLY A 409 9.13 21.10 -9.93
CA GLY A 409 8.11 22.10 -10.21
C GLY A 409 6.66 21.67 -9.92
N PHE A 410 6.40 20.37 -9.60
CA PHE A 410 5.02 19.88 -9.43
C PHE A 410 4.76 19.10 -8.15
N VAL A 411 5.63 18.16 -7.76
CA VAL A 411 5.31 17.26 -6.64
C VAL A 411 6.54 16.68 -5.95
N GLY A 412 6.41 16.48 -4.65
CA GLY A 412 7.37 15.78 -3.80
C GLY A 412 8.53 16.66 -3.34
N THR A 413 9.57 16.04 -2.79
CA THR A 413 10.72 16.74 -2.17
C THR A 413 11.53 17.62 -3.13
N ALA A 414 11.25 17.56 -4.42
CA ALA A 414 11.88 18.39 -5.44
C ALA A 414 10.95 19.45 -6.04
N GLU A 415 9.72 19.59 -5.56
CA GLU A 415 8.71 20.54 -6.07
C GLU A 415 9.23 21.97 -6.14
N SER A 416 9.88 22.45 -5.08
CA SER A 416 10.37 23.83 -4.97
C SER A 416 11.82 24.03 -5.41
N ARG A 417 12.43 23.04 -6.11
CA ARG A 417 13.86 23.08 -6.43
C ARG A 417 14.20 23.61 -7.83
N LEU A 418 13.20 24.04 -8.60
CA LEU A 418 13.43 24.68 -9.89
C LEU A 418 13.51 26.20 -9.76
N ASN A 419 14.46 26.78 -10.49
CA ASN A 419 14.60 28.23 -10.65
C ASN A 419 13.90 28.74 -11.92
N ASP A 420 13.63 27.86 -12.90
CA ASP A 420 13.01 28.18 -14.19
C ASP A 420 11.73 27.35 -14.39
N ALA A 421 10.63 28.03 -14.68
CA ALA A 421 9.34 27.38 -14.92
C ALA A 421 9.30 26.58 -16.22
N ASP A 422 10.15 26.90 -17.19
CA ASP A 422 10.20 26.22 -18.48
C ASP A 422 10.72 24.78 -18.37
N GLU A 423 11.44 24.46 -17.29
CA GLU A 423 11.97 23.12 -17.00
C GLU A 423 11.00 22.27 -16.14
N ALA A 424 9.88 22.86 -15.69
CA ALA A 424 8.92 22.16 -14.85
C ALA A 424 8.37 20.91 -15.56
N GLY A 425 8.38 19.77 -14.85
CA GLY A 425 7.90 18.49 -15.38
C GLY A 425 8.91 17.67 -16.18
N LEU A 426 10.02 18.27 -16.62
CA LEU A 426 11.03 17.54 -17.41
C LEU A 426 11.95 16.67 -16.54
N ILE A 427 12.06 16.97 -15.25
CA ILE A 427 13.03 16.36 -14.35
C ILE A 427 12.30 15.52 -13.30
N ARG A 428 12.57 14.21 -13.30
CA ARG A 428 12.11 13.26 -12.28
C ARG A 428 13.28 12.83 -11.43
N VAL A 429 13.19 13.03 -10.12
CA VAL A 429 14.31 12.76 -9.22
C VAL A 429 13.89 12.18 -7.88
N LYS A 430 14.79 11.43 -7.28
CA LYS A 430 14.82 11.14 -5.86
C LYS A 430 15.91 11.97 -5.21
N THR A 431 15.55 12.72 -4.20
CA THR A 431 16.47 13.53 -3.38
C THR A 431 16.91 12.75 -2.15
N GLY A 432 18.08 13.06 -1.62
CA GLY A 432 18.59 12.59 -0.34
C GLY A 432 19.23 13.71 0.44
N SER A 433 18.97 13.76 1.75
CA SER A 433 19.62 14.66 2.69
C SER A 433 19.78 13.95 4.03
N LEU A 434 20.96 13.97 4.60
CA LEU A 434 21.26 13.33 5.87
C LEU A 434 22.53 13.98 6.46
N GLY A 435 22.39 14.68 7.60
CA GLY A 435 23.50 15.45 8.14
C GLY A 435 24.10 16.39 7.09
N ASP A 436 25.40 16.28 6.83
CA ASP A 436 26.14 17.07 5.86
C ASP A 436 26.07 16.51 4.42
N VAL A 437 25.27 15.47 4.19
CA VAL A 437 25.17 14.81 2.89
C VAL A 437 23.96 15.33 2.12
N THR A 438 24.17 15.68 0.85
CA THR A 438 23.13 15.93 -0.15
C THR A 438 23.35 15.03 -1.35
N SER A 439 22.31 14.39 -1.83
CA SER A 439 22.34 13.51 -3.00
C SER A 439 21.09 13.65 -3.86
N MET A 440 21.22 13.31 -5.13
CA MET A 440 20.12 13.31 -6.08
C MET A 440 20.38 12.28 -7.19
N THR A 441 19.37 11.58 -7.64
CA THR A 441 19.41 10.69 -8.80
C THR A 441 18.10 10.75 -9.55
N GLY A 442 18.13 10.60 -10.86
CA GLY A 442 16.90 10.65 -11.65
C GLY A 442 17.13 10.77 -13.14
N ASN A 443 16.09 11.21 -13.84
CA ASN A 443 16.03 11.32 -15.28
C ASN A 443 15.61 12.72 -15.70
N VAL A 444 16.16 13.18 -16.82
CA VAL A 444 15.81 14.45 -17.45
C VAL A 444 15.24 14.14 -18.84
N SER A 445 13.97 14.44 -19.07
CA SER A 445 13.38 14.36 -20.39
C SER A 445 13.82 15.55 -21.22
N ARG A 446 14.35 15.30 -22.41
CA ARG A 446 14.80 16.36 -23.33
C ARG A 446 13.72 16.66 -24.36
N LEU A 447 13.53 17.94 -24.72
CA LEU A 447 12.52 18.38 -25.70
C LEU A 447 12.69 17.75 -27.09
N ASN A 448 13.86 17.22 -27.41
CA ASN A 448 14.15 16.53 -28.68
C ASN A 448 13.88 15.01 -28.64
N GLY A 449 13.23 14.51 -27.57
CA GLY A 449 12.87 13.11 -27.42
C GLY A 449 13.93 12.23 -26.74
N GLY A 450 15.09 12.77 -26.36
CA GLY A 450 16.10 12.04 -25.58
C GLY A 450 15.88 12.09 -24.06
N ALA A 451 16.60 11.29 -23.32
CA ALA A 451 16.72 11.34 -21.88
C ALA A 451 18.19 11.29 -21.46
#